data_8df877c6ba70d3b9194a23ecced2087d
#
_entry.id   8df877c6ba70d3b9194a23ecced2087d
#
_cell.length_a   1.000
_cell.length_b   1.000
_cell.length_c   1.000
_cell.angle_alpha   90.00
_cell.angle_beta   90.00
_cell.angle_gamma   90.00
#
_symmetry.space_group_name_H-M   'P 1'
#
loop_
_entity.id
_entity.type
_entity.pdbx_description
1 polymer ?
#
loop_
_entity_poly.entity_id
_entity_poly.type
_entity_poly.pdbx_seq_one_letter_code
_entity_poly.pdbx_strand_id
1 'polypeptide(L)'
;MSTDHLTALRRAMARPAFYPHPVDAVDCRETHISLVFLAGDYAYKIKKPVGLEFLDFRTLERRREDCHAEVRLNARLAADVYEGVFPVTRDGETLVFNGTGEPVEYVVRMRRLPDDRAMPEMLARGRLDSNDLDRLAAVLAGFYPDTVVSDGVGGLETVRENCAENFRQIRDFVPDRVSAADLETLRRATRLFLQRRERRISERLAEGHVRECHGDLRGEHVYFLPEGIRIIDGIEFNRRMRFGDVASDIAFLLMDLEYQGFSQAAEMLLVRFLGRYDDSGMLGLLDFFRCYRACVRLKVACFQLAQMDSRRENRPAKTASVDSSEREPDAPKSGNAPAETDRGTELEQRVSGYTALALRDAHRMVRPMLYVVMGMIAAGKSTVATALGRALDLDVLGSDRIRRELFGKPGGPPGEVPFGGDIYRPEATERVYAEMIQRAQSRLVSGESVVLDASFRSAERRDAARAMAEAAGVPVFFVECDCPDSALRERLRARDRGGEALSDARLSHLAEFRKQYEPPDEIPEGRRFSADTTRPVNPLVAEVYLASRGGGADSP
;
A
#
# COMPACT_ATOMS: atom_id res chain seq x y z
N MET A 1 -2.50 34.06 -17.99
CA MET A 1 -3.05 34.83 -16.86
C MET A 1 -1.88 35.37 -16.06
N SER A 2 -1.93 36.67 -15.72
CA SER A 2 -0.84 37.31 -14.97
C SER A 2 -0.90 36.91 -13.49
N THR A 3 0.23 36.98 -12.81
CA THR A 3 0.38 36.84 -11.35
C THR A 3 -0.64 37.73 -10.61
N ASP A 4 -1.03 38.84 -11.22
CA ASP A 4 -2.01 39.81 -10.74
C ASP A 4 -3.44 39.22 -10.58
N HIS A 5 -3.86 38.31 -11.47
CA HIS A 5 -5.19 37.70 -11.40
C HIS A 5 -5.37 36.77 -10.19
N LEU A 6 -4.38 35.86 -9.96
CA LEU A 6 -4.38 34.98 -8.80
C LEU A 6 -4.31 35.78 -7.48
N THR A 7 -3.55 36.88 -7.49
CA THR A 7 -3.46 37.80 -6.35
C THR A 7 -4.80 38.50 -6.08
N ALA A 8 -5.50 38.93 -7.13
CA ALA A 8 -6.81 39.53 -7.00
C ALA A 8 -7.85 38.53 -6.46
N LEU A 9 -7.88 37.30 -6.97
CA LEU A 9 -8.73 36.21 -6.46
C LEU A 9 -8.44 35.93 -4.98
N ARG A 10 -7.18 35.80 -4.63
CA ARG A 10 -6.77 35.53 -3.24
C ARG A 10 -7.23 36.64 -2.29
N ARG A 11 -7.12 37.92 -2.70
CA ARG A 11 -7.60 39.07 -1.92
C ARG A 11 -9.12 39.09 -1.78
N ALA A 12 -9.83 38.78 -2.86
CA ALA A 12 -11.30 38.75 -2.84
C ALA A 12 -11.82 37.61 -1.94
N MET A 13 -11.31 36.42 -2.15
CA MET A 13 -11.74 35.21 -1.41
C MET A 13 -11.26 35.17 0.06
N ALA A 14 -10.30 36.01 0.44
CA ALA A 14 -9.91 36.17 1.85
C ALA A 14 -10.91 37.03 2.66
N ARG A 15 -11.89 37.68 1.99
CA ARG A 15 -12.87 38.54 2.66
C ARG A 15 -14.13 37.74 3.01
N PRO A 16 -14.64 37.79 4.26
CA PRO A 16 -15.90 37.16 4.64
C PRO A 16 -17.09 37.54 3.74
N ALA A 17 -17.17 38.80 3.30
CA ALA A 17 -18.23 39.28 2.43
C ALA A 17 -18.25 38.73 1.01
N PHE A 18 -17.23 37.94 0.61
CA PHE A 18 -17.20 37.24 -0.68
C PHE A 18 -18.18 36.05 -0.74
N TYR A 19 -18.53 35.49 0.38
CA TYR A 19 -19.33 34.28 0.48
C TYR A 19 -20.80 34.53 0.65
N PRO A 20 -21.69 33.65 0.11
CA PRO A 20 -23.14 33.84 0.15
C PRO A 20 -23.79 33.46 1.49
N HIS A 21 -23.00 33.18 2.52
CA HIS A 21 -23.43 32.77 3.86
C HIS A 21 -22.62 33.53 4.92
N PRO A 22 -23.04 33.53 6.18
CA PRO A 22 -22.30 34.15 7.26
C PRO A 22 -20.94 33.52 7.46
N VAL A 23 -19.88 34.32 7.54
CA VAL A 23 -18.48 33.92 7.74
C VAL A 23 -17.83 34.94 8.67
N ASP A 24 -17.30 34.45 9.80
CA ASP A 24 -16.57 35.29 10.76
C ASP A 24 -15.13 35.54 10.33
N ALA A 25 -14.48 34.47 9.85
CA ALA A 25 -13.09 34.47 9.41
C ALA A 25 -12.86 33.47 8.28
N VAL A 26 -11.88 33.73 7.42
CA VAL A 26 -11.47 32.87 6.33
C VAL A 26 -10.02 32.41 6.56
N ASP A 27 -9.79 31.11 6.61
CA ASP A 27 -8.45 30.52 6.57
C ASP A 27 -8.11 30.10 5.14
N CYS A 28 -6.84 30.29 4.72
CA CYS A 28 -6.39 29.96 3.37
C CYS A 28 -5.23 28.95 3.44
N ARG A 29 -5.48 27.74 2.96
CA ARG A 29 -4.48 26.69 2.80
C ARG A 29 -3.99 26.65 1.35
N GLU A 30 -2.67 26.66 1.16
CA GLU A 30 -2.05 26.69 -0.17
C GLU A 30 -1.31 25.39 -0.45
N THR A 31 -1.61 24.78 -1.61
CA THR A 31 -0.87 23.64 -2.17
C THR A 31 -0.08 24.07 -3.41
N HIS A 32 0.67 23.16 -4.02
CA HIS A 32 1.39 23.44 -5.28
C HIS A 32 0.46 23.86 -6.42
N ILE A 33 -0.75 23.30 -6.47
CA ILE A 33 -1.67 23.41 -7.61
C ILE A 33 -3.00 24.09 -7.27
N SER A 34 -3.29 24.35 -5.98
CA SER A 34 -4.58 24.87 -5.55
C SER A 34 -4.46 25.85 -4.38
N LEU A 35 -5.49 26.68 -4.21
CA LEU A 35 -5.79 27.42 -2.98
C LEU A 35 -7.11 26.90 -2.42
N VAL A 36 -7.16 26.62 -1.13
CA VAL A 36 -8.36 26.17 -0.41
C VAL A 36 -8.70 27.21 0.66
N PHE A 37 -9.88 27.82 0.55
CA PHE A 37 -10.38 28.78 1.51
C PHE A 37 -11.43 28.10 2.40
N LEU A 38 -11.18 28.09 3.70
CA LEU A 38 -12.11 27.59 4.70
C LEU A 38 -12.95 28.76 5.23
N ALA A 39 -14.23 28.75 4.90
CA ALA A 39 -15.14 29.84 5.21
C ALA A 39 -16.43 29.27 5.83
N GLY A 40 -16.60 29.44 7.15
CA GLY A 40 -17.70 28.83 7.90
C GLY A 40 -17.72 27.31 7.75
N ASP A 41 -18.88 26.77 7.36
CA ASP A 41 -19.13 25.34 7.18
C ASP A 41 -18.65 24.79 5.82
N TYR A 42 -17.99 25.61 5.00
CA TYR A 42 -17.59 25.26 3.65
C TYR A 42 -16.09 25.43 3.39
N ALA A 43 -15.60 24.63 2.45
CA ALA A 43 -14.29 24.78 1.83
C ALA A 43 -14.48 25.13 0.34
N TYR A 44 -13.70 26.09 -0.13
CA TYR A 44 -13.73 26.62 -1.49
C TYR A 44 -12.36 26.43 -2.12
N LYS A 45 -12.24 25.50 -3.08
CA LYS A 45 -10.97 25.15 -3.73
C LYS A 45 -10.90 25.72 -5.14
N ILE A 46 -9.86 26.50 -5.43
CA ILE A 46 -9.54 26.99 -6.77
C ILE A 46 -8.22 26.40 -7.26
N LYS A 47 -8.14 26.18 -8.55
CA LYS A 47 -6.90 25.69 -9.22
C LYS A 47 -5.98 26.86 -9.54
N LYS A 48 -4.68 26.72 -9.30
CA LYS A 48 -3.69 27.72 -9.71
C LYS A 48 -3.42 27.63 -11.21
N PRO A 49 -3.20 28.76 -11.92
CA PRO A 49 -2.91 28.76 -13.36
C PRO A 49 -1.45 28.33 -13.64
N VAL A 50 -1.09 27.10 -13.28
CA VAL A 50 0.25 26.53 -13.42
C VAL A 50 0.28 25.47 -14.51
N GLY A 51 1.46 25.30 -15.14
CA GLY A 51 1.78 24.19 -16.04
C GLY A 51 2.95 23.42 -15.46
N LEU A 52 2.73 22.16 -15.14
CA LEU A 52 3.73 21.22 -14.67
C LEU A 52 3.82 20.06 -15.67
N GLU A 53 4.86 19.24 -15.58
CA GLU A 53 5.06 18.10 -16.50
C GLU A 53 3.84 17.15 -16.54
N PHE A 54 3.12 17.03 -15.41
CA PHE A 54 2.02 16.11 -15.23
C PHE A 54 0.62 16.76 -15.23
N LEU A 55 0.52 18.10 -15.30
CA LEU A 55 -0.75 18.83 -15.38
C LEU A 55 -0.63 20.18 -16.09
N ASP A 56 -1.72 20.65 -16.68
CA ASP A 56 -1.77 21.96 -17.32
C ASP A 56 -3.06 22.72 -16.98
N PHE A 57 -2.96 23.65 -16.03
CA PHE A 57 -4.05 24.54 -15.57
C PHE A 57 -3.93 25.97 -16.11
N ARG A 58 -3.13 26.22 -17.13
CA ARG A 58 -2.86 27.58 -17.64
C ARG A 58 -4.10 28.26 -18.22
N THR A 59 -5.04 27.51 -18.80
CA THR A 59 -6.28 28.06 -19.35
C THR A 59 -7.45 27.92 -18.38
N LEU A 60 -8.40 28.86 -18.44
CA LEU A 60 -9.62 28.82 -17.62
C LEU A 60 -10.46 27.58 -17.92
N GLU A 61 -10.59 27.20 -19.20
CA GLU A 61 -11.36 26.04 -19.63
C GLU A 61 -10.81 24.73 -19.02
N ARG A 62 -9.49 24.52 -19.05
CA ARG A 62 -8.87 23.35 -18.40
C ARG A 62 -9.15 23.31 -16.91
N ARG A 63 -9.06 24.45 -16.22
CA ARG A 63 -9.38 24.50 -14.78
C ARG A 63 -10.86 24.21 -14.53
N ARG A 64 -11.76 24.66 -15.39
CA ARG A 64 -13.19 24.31 -15.33
C ARG A 64 -13.43 22.83 -15.49
N GLU A 65 -12.88 22.22 -16.56
CA GLU A 65 -12.99 20.78 -16.81
C GLU A 65 -12.48 19.96 -15.64
N ASP A 66 -11.35 20.37 -15.07
CA ASP A 66 -10.73 19.69 -13.94
C ASP A 66 -11.53 19.85 -12.64
N CYS A 67 -12.12 21.02 -12.36
CA CYS A 67 -13.05 21.20 -11.25
C CYS A 67 -14.27 20.26 -11.37
N HIS A 68 -14.85 20.12 -12.57
CA HIS A 68 -15.95 19.19 -12.79
C HIS A 68 -15.50 17.71 -12.65
N ALA A 69 -14.29 17.38 -13.09
CA ALA A 69 -13.71 16.05 -12.90
C ALA A 69 -13.49 15.75 -11.42
N GLU A 70 -12.99 16.73 -10.66
CA GLU A 70 -12.79 16.60 -9.20
C GLU A 70 -14.11 16.27 -8.48
N VAL A 71 -15.16 17.04 -8.72
CA VAL A 71 -16.48 16.77 -8.11
C VAL A 71 -16.99 15.38 -8.49
N ARG A 72 -16.96 15.02 -9.78
CA ARG A 72 -17.45 13.72 -10.25
C ARG A 72 -16.70 12.54 -9.64
N LEU A 73 -15.38 12.61 -9.61
CA LEU A 73 -14.54 11.51 -9.17
C LEU A 73 -14.58 11.32 -7.65
N ASN A 74 -14.55 12.42 -6.92
CA ASN A 74 -14.54 12.37 -5.45
C ASN A 74 -15.93 12.10 -4.86
N ALA A 75 -17.01 12.43 -5.56
CA ALA A 75 -18.37 12.06 -5.15
C ALA A 75 -18.57 10.54 -5.01
N ARG A 76 -17.74 9.71 -5.62
CA ARG A 76 -17.78 8.25 -5.47
C ARG A 76 -17.56 7.79 -4.03
N LEU A 77 -16.76 8.52 -3.26
CA LEU A 77 -16.39 8.20 -1.87
C LEU A 77 -16.84 9.28 -0.86
N ALA A 78 -17.35 10.40 -1.34
CA ALA A 78 -17.74 11.55 -0.51
C ALA A 78 -18.84 12.40 -1.20
N ALA A 79 -19.95 11.76 -1.63
CA ALA A 79 -21.02 12.41 -2.39
C ALA A 79 -21.67 13.60 -1.67
N ASP A 80 -21.78 13.55 -0.34
CA ASP A 80 -22.33 14.60 0.50
C ASP A 80 -21.33 15.70 0.88
N VAL A 81 -20.08 15.59 0.43
CA VAL A 81 -19.02 16.58 0.67
C VAL A 81 -18.87 17.51 -0.52
N TYR A 82 -18.86 17.01 -1.75
CA TYR A 82 -18.66 17.79 -2.97
C TYR A 82 -19.98 18.34 -3.49
N GLU A 83 -20.27 19.62 -3.21
CA GLU A 83 -21.55 20.23 -3.58
C GLU A 83 -21.63 20.65 -5.06
N GLY A 84 -20.50 21.02 -5.67
CA GLY A 84 -20.47 21.38 -7.09
C GLY A 84 -19.40 22.37 -7.48
N VAL A 85 -19.44 22.77 -8.75
CA VAL A 85 -18.55 23.77 -9.36
C VAL A 85 -19.31 25.05 -9.59
N PHE A 86 -18.78 26.16 -9.10
CA PHE A 86 -19.39 27.48 -9.17
C PHE A 86 -18.47 28.49 -9.85
N PRO A 87 -18.98 29.40 -10.71
CA PRO A 87 -18.17 30.44 -11.30
C PRO A 87 -17.83 31.54 -10.29
N VAL A 88 -16.64 32.11 -10.41
CA VAL A 88 -16.35 33.46 -9.92
C VAL A 88 -16.48 34.40 -11.12
N THR A 89 -17.32 35.38 -11.05
CA THR A 89 -17.59 36.34 -12.14
C THR A 89 -17.06 37.72 -11.80
N ARG A 90 -16.94 38.55 -12.81
CA ARG A 90 -16.55 39.96 -12.64
C ARG A 90 -17.74 40.85 -12.81
N ASP A 91 -17.97 41.72 -11.82
CA ASP A 91 -18.94 42.83 -11.88
C ASP A 91 -18.18 44.14 -11.64
N GLY A 92 -17.95 44.90 -12.73
CA GLY A 92 -17.03 46.03 -12.72
C GLY A 92 -15.60 45.59 -12.30
N GLU A 93 -15.10 46.14 -11.20
CA GLU A 93 -13.83 45.76 -10.61
C GLU A 93 -13.95 44.68 -9.50
N THR A 94 -15.18 44.32 -9.16
CA THR A 94 -15.46 43.41 -8.05
C THR A 94 -15.56 41.96 -8.56
N LEU A 95 -14.96 41.03 -7.81
CA LEU A 95 -15.14 39.58 -8.03
C LEU A 95 -16.28 39.07 -7.17
N VAL A 96 -17.22 38.35 -7.78
CA VAL A 96 -18.44 37.85 -7.15
C VAL A 96 -18.53 36.34 -7.28
N PHE A 97 -18.80 35.67 -6.17
CA PHE A 97 -19.06 34.23 -6.17
C PHE A 97 -20.45 33.94 -6.77
N ASN A 98 -20.47 33.04 -7.74
CA ASN A 98 -21.70 32.59 -8.43
C ASN A 98 -22.55 33.74 -8.99
N GLY A 99 -21.91 34.81 -9.49
CA GLY A 99 -22.58 35.94 -10.13
C GLY A 99 -23.00 35.61 -11.56
N THR A 100 -23.74 36.56 -12.19
CA THR A 100 -24.27 36.41 -13.56
C THR A 100 -23.36 36.96 -14.66
N GLY A 101 -22.20 37.55 -14.30
CA GLY A 101 -21.21 38.06 -15.23
C GLY A 101 -20.38 36.98 -15.93
N GLU A 102 -19.43 37.45 -16.75
CA GLU A 102 -18.49 36.51 -17.40
C GLU A 102 -17.60 35.78 -16.37
N PRO A 103 -17.50 34.43 -16.42
CA PRO A 103 -16.66 33.69 -15.51
C PRO A 103 -15.19 34.03 -15.71
N VAL A 104 -14.49 34.34 -14.62
CA VAL A 104 -13.04 34.60 -14.59
C VAL A 104 -12.28 33.48 -13.87
N GLU A 105 -12.98 32.67 -13.04
CA GLU A 105 -12.45 31.48 -12.38
C GLU A 105 -13.57 30.51 -12.01
N TYR A 106 -13.22 29.28 -11.68
CA TYR A 106 -14.12 28.26 -11.17
C TYR A 106 -13.68 27.75 -9.81
N VAL A 107 -14.64 27.49 -8.93
CA VAL A 107 -14.47 27.10 -7.55
C VAL A 107 -15.19 25.78 -7.32
N VAL A 108 -14.52 24.80 -6.74
CA VAL A 108 -15.17 23.64 -6.15
C VAL A 108 -15.61 23.99 -4.74
N ARG A 109 -16.93 23.97 -4.46
CA ARG A 109 -17.46 24.11 -3.11
C ARG A 109 -17.69 22.75 -2.48
N MET A 110 -17.21 22.61 -1.25
CA MET A 110 -17.29 21.39 -0.46
C MET A 110 -17.78 21.71 0.95
N ARG A 111 -18.48 20.79 1.57
CA ARG A 111 -18.71 20.81 3.02
C ARG A 111 -17.36 20.72 3.74
N ARG A 112 -17.12 21.60 4.70
CA ARG A 112 -15.91 21.55 5.52
C ARG A 112 -15.96 20.34 6.44
N LEU A 113 -14.92 19.51 6.38
CA LEU A 113 -14.79 18.37 7.27
C LEU A 113 -14.01 18.76 8.55
N PRO A 114 -14.38 18.21 9.71
CA PRO A 114 -13.70 18.51 10.96
C PRO A 114 -12.30 17.90 10.96
N ASP A 115 -11.25 18.69 11.17
CA ASP A 115 -9.84 18.23 11.17
C ASP A 115 -9.62 17.10 12.21
N ASP A 116 -10.31 17.13 13.36
CA ASP A 116 -10.20 16.14 14.42
C ASP A 116 -10.86 14.76 14.09
N ARG A 117 -11.49 14.64 12.93
CA ARG A 117 -12.07 13.41 12.37
C ARG A 117 -11.23 12.80 11.27
N ALA A 118 -10.15 13.43 10.86
CA ALA A 118 -9.18 12.84 9.96
C ALA A 118 -8.48 11.64 10.62
N MET A 119 -8.19 10.59 9.85
CA MET A 119 -7.62 9.35 10.35
C MET A 119 -6.35 9.54 11.20
N PRO A 120 -5.36 10.36 10.79
CA PRO A 120 -4.15 10.58 11.60
C PRO A 120 -4.45 11.17 12.97
N GLU A 121 -5.33 12.17 13.02
CA GLU A 121 -5.72 12.80 14.29
C GLU A 121 -6.48 11.85 15.21
N MET A 122 -7.33 11.00 14.64
CA MET A 122 -8.06 9.99 15.41
C MET A 122 -7.12 8.90 15.95
N LEU A 123 -6.16 8.45 15.14
CA LEU A 123 -5.13 7.49 15.56
C LEU A 123 -4.24 8.08 16.65
N ALA A 124 -3.72 9.30 16.46
CA ALA A 124 -2.85 9.97 17.42
C ALA A 124 -3.52 10.17 18.80
N ARG A 125 -4.84 10.34 18.81
CA ARG A 125 -5.64 10.49 20.04
C ARG A 125 -6.18 9.16 20.57
N GLY A 126 -5.85 8.03 19.97
CA GLY A 126 -6.36 6.70 20.35
C GLY A 126 -7.90 6.57 20.24
N ARG A 127 -8.52 7.33 19.31
CA ARG A 127 -9.98 7.34 19.09
C ARG A 127 -10.44 6.42 17.97
N LEU A 128 -9.51 5.80 17.24
CA LEU A 128 -9.79 4.79 16.22
C LEU A 128 -9.71 3.40 16.83
N ASP A 129 -10.79 2.65 16.71
CA ASP A 129 -10.86 1.28 17.20
C ASP A 129 -10.81 0.24 16.08
N SER A 130 -10.89 -1.03 16.47
CA SER A 130 -10.90 -2.18 15.56
C SER A 130 -12.07 -2.16 14.59
N ASN A 131 -13.24 -1.68 15.02
CA ASN A 131 -14.46 -1.63 14.22
C ASN A 131 -14.38 -0.51 13.16
N ASP A 132 -13.70 0.60 13.47
CA ASP A 132 -13.48 1.67 12.50
C ASP A 132 -12.60 1.20 11.34
N LEU A 133 -11.54 0.39 11.62
CA LEU A 133 -10.73 -0.22 10.59
C LEU A 133 -11.51 -1.25 9.76
N ASP A 134 -12.44 -1.98 10.38
CA ASP A 134 -13.36 -2.87 9.69
C ASP A 134 -14.28 -2.12 8.72
N ARG A 135 -14.82 -0.97 9.16
CA ARG A 135 -15.67 -0.09 8.34
C ARG A 135 -14.88 0.49 7.18
N LEU A 136 -13.64 0.95 7.42
CA LEU A 136 -12.77 1.46 6.36
C LEU A 136 -12.44 0.37 5.33
N ALA A 137 -12.09 -0.83 5.78
CA ALA A 137 -11.86 -1.97 4.90
C ALA A 137 -13.08 -2.30 4.04
N ALA A 138 -14.30 -2.22 4.62
CA ALA A 138 -15.54 -2.43 3.88
C ALA A 138 -15.79 -1.35 2.83
N VAL A 139 -15.57 -0.06 3.16
CA VAL A 139 -15.69 1.05 2.20
C VAL A 139 -14.72 0.87 1.03
N LEU A 140 -13.45 0.58 1.31
CA LEU A 140 -12.44 0.38 0.27
C LEU A 140 -12.74 -0.86 -0.59
N ALA A 141 -13.12 -1.99 0.03
CA ALA A 141 -13.46 -3.22 -0.69
C ALA A 141 -14.72 -3.06 -1.56
N GLY A 142 -15.68 -2.25 -1.15
CA GLY A 142 -16.87 -1.92 -1.94
C GLY A 142 -16.59 -0.92 -3.07
N PHE A 143 -15.60 -0.07 -2.93
CA PHE A 143 -15.29 0.98 -3.91
C PHE A 143 -14.71 0.41 -5.22
N TYR A 144 -13.69 -0.44 -5.14
CA TYR A 144 -12.94 -0.86 -6.34
C TYR A 144 -13.76 -1.67 -7.36
N PRO A 145 -14.67 -2.58 -6.99
CA PRO A 145 -15.48 -3.32 -7.97
C PRO A 145 -16.31 -2.42 -8.89
N ASP A 146 -16.76 -1.28 -8.38
CA ASP A 146 -17.61 -0.33 -9.11
C ASP A 146 -16.80 0.67 -9.95
N THR A 147 -15.47 0.64 -9.88
CA THR A 147 -14.61 1.54 -10.65
C THR A 147 -14.34 1.03 -12.06
N VAL A 148 -14.00 1.95 -12.97
CA VAL A 148 -13.70 1.63 -14.36
C VAL A 148 -12.44 0.76 -14.44
N VAL A 149 -12.54 -0.39 -15.10
CA VAL A 149 -11.39 -1.24 -15.44
C VAL A 149 -10.56 -0.55 -16.52
N SER A 150 -9.26 -0.63 -16.42
CA SER A 150 -8.35 0.03 -17.36
C SER A 150 -8.41 -0.62 -18.75
N ASP A 151 -8.27 0.23 -19.77
CA ASP A 151 -8.08 -0.13 -21.17
C ASP A 151 -6.60 -0.24 -21.60
N GLY A 152 -5.69 -0.32 -20.63
CA GLY A 152 -4.23 -0.41 -20.84
C GLY A 152 -3.41 0.63 -20.05
N VAL A 153 -4.01 1.77 -19.71
CA VAL A 153 -3.36 2.79 -18.86
C VAL A 153 -3.20 2.23 -17.44
N GLY A 154 -2.03 2.42 -16.84
CA GLY A 154 -1.71 1.87 -15.51
C GLY A 154 -1.09 0.47 -15.56
N GLY A 155 -0.91 -0.12 -16.75
CA GLY A 155 -0.16 -1.35 -16.95
C GLY A 155 1.35 -1.16 -16.84
N LEU A 156 2.12 -2.19 -17.23
CA LEU A 156 3.57 -2.28 -17.02
C LEU A 156 4.35 -1.04 -17.54
N GLU A 157 4.05 -0.56 -18.74
CA GLU A 157 4.75 0.61 -19.29
C GLU A 157 4.46 1.88 -18.50
N THR A 158 3.21 2.10 -18.09
CA THR A 158 2.85 3.21 -17.20
C THR A 158 3.60 3.15 -15.88
N VAL A 159 3.74 1.96 -15.30
CA VAL A 159 4.49 1.75 -14.05
C VAL A 159 5.98 2.06 -14.26
N ARG A 160 6.57 1.61 -15.37
CA ARG A 160 7.96 1.91 -15.75
C ARG A 160 8.19 3.42 -15.90
N GLU A 161 7.32 4.11 -16.63
CA GLU A 161 7.38 5.55 -16.84
C GLU A 161 7.28 6.33 -15.52
N ASN A 162 6.31 5.97 -14.67
CA ASN A 162 6.10 6.60 -13.37
C ASN A 162 7.33 6.44 -12.45
N CYS A 163 7.94 5.25 -12.42
CA CYS A 163 9.17 5.02 -11.66
C CYS A 163 10.34 5.82 -12.22
N ALA A 164 10.52 5.83 -13.55
CA ALA A 164 11.59 6.57 -14.22
C ALA A 164 11.47 8.09 -13.99
N GLU A 165 10.24 8.62 -14.04
CA GLU A 165 9.94 10.02 -13.74
C GLU A 165 10.31 10.37 -12.30
N ASN A 166 9.90 9.55 -11.31
CA ASN A 166 10.28 9.78 -9.91
C ASN A 166 11.79 9.84 -9.73
N PHE A 167 12.54 8.88 -10.29
CA PHE A 167 14.00 8.86 -10.16
C PHE A 167 14.68 10.00 -10.90
N ARG A 168 14.15 10.45 -12.05
CA ARG A 168 14.66 11.61 -12.77
C ARG A 168 14.52 12.88 -11.92
N GLN A 169 13.36 13.06 -11.30
CA GLN A 169 13.06 14.23 -10.47
C GLN A 169 13.79 14.20 -9.12
N ILE A 170 13.97 13.03 -8.48
CA ILE A 170 14.77 12.90 -7.25
C ILE A 170 16.26 13.20 -7.52
N ARG A 171 16.78 12.85 -8.69
CA ARG A 171 18.18 13.08 -9.05
C ARG A 171 18.61 14.54 -8.95
N ASP A 172 17.69 15.48 -9.16
CA ASP A 172 17.98 16.91 -9.09
C ASP A 172 18.31 17.35 -7.64
N PHE A 173 18.10 16.48 -6.64
CA PHE A 173 18.39 16.69 -5.22
C PHE A 173 19.56 15.85 -4.70
N VAL A 174 20.33 15.22 -5.58
CA VAL A 174 21.55 14.47 -5.25
C VAL A 174 22.77 15.39 -5.47
N PRO A 175 23.74 15.41 -4.54
CA PRO A 175 23.84 14.65 -3.28
C PRO A 175 23.20 15.35 -2.06
N ASP A 176 22.67 16.55 -2.21
CA ASP A 176 22.37 17.46 -1.11
C ASP A 176 21.27 16.97 -0.17
N ARG A 177 20.27 16.25 -0.69
CA ARG A 177 19.11 15.78 0.06
C ARG A 177 18.98 14.25 0.06
N VAL A 178 19.42 13.59 -1.00
CA VAL A 178 19.39 12.13 -1.16
C VAL A 178 20.77 11.66 -1.61
N SER A 179 21.30 10.60 -0.99
CA SER A 179 22.61 10.09 -1.40
C SER A 179 22.56 9.43 -2.77
N ALA A 180 23.65 9.53 -3.55
CA ALA A 180 23.76 8.86 -4.84
C ALA A 180 23.65 7.32 -4.70
N ALA A 181 24.16 6.76 -3.60
CA ALA A 181 24.10 5.33 -3.31
C ALA A 181 22.66 4.86 -3.06
N ASP A 182 21.88 5.65 -2.30
CA ASP A 182 20.47 5.34 -2.03
C ASP A 182 19.64 5.38 -3.30
N LEU A 183 19.79 6.45 -4.11
CA LEU A 183 19.08 6.56 -5.38
C LEU A 183 19.42 5.38 -6.32
N GLU A 184 20.69 4.98 -6.42
CA GLU A 184 21.08 3.84 -7.27
C GLU A 184 20.53 2.51 -6.72
N THR A 185 20.51 2.32 -5.40
CA THR A 185 19.89 1.16 -4.76
C THR A 185 18.41 1.05 -5.12
N LEU A 186 17.65 2.15 -4.99
CA LEU A 186 16.23 2.21 -5.35
C LEU A 186 16.01 1.90 -6.85
N ARG A 187 16.81 2.48 -7.72
CA ARG A 187 16.74 2.24 -9.17
C ARG A 187 17.02 0.79 -9.54
N ARG A 188 18.08 0.21 -8.96
CA ARG A 188 18.48 -1.17 -9.21
C ARG A 188 17.40 -2.15 -8.74
N ALA A 189 16.91 -1.98 -7.52
CA ALA A 189 15.86 -2.83 -6.96
C ALA A 189 14.57 -2.75 -7.77
N THR A 190 14.12 -1.53 -8.13
CA THR A 190 12.93 -1.31 -8.98
C THR A 190 13.07 -2.01 -10.34
N ARG A 191 14.22 -1.85 -11.02
CA ARG A 191 14.47 -2.49 -12.31
C ARG A 191 14.43 -4.01 -12.20
N LEU A 192 15.11 -4.58 -11.20
CA LEU A 192 15.15 -6.01 -10.97
C LEU A 192 13.75 -6.58 -10.68
N PHE A 193 12.97 -5.90 -9.85
CA PHE A 193 11.60 -6.31 -9.54
C PHE A 193 10.73 -6.30 -10.80
N LEU A 194 10.73 -5.22 -11.57
CA LEU A 194 9.93 -5.11 -12.79
C LEU A 194 10.31 -6.15 -13.85
N GLN A 195 11.59 -6.51 -13.96
CA GLN A 195 12.04 -7.60 -14.84
C GLN A 195 11.50 -8.95 -14.39
N ARG A 196 11.57 -9.25 -13.08
CA ARG A 196 11.10 -10.53 -12.53
C ARG A 196 9.59 -10.68 -12.53
N ARG A 197 8.85 -9.56 -12.39
CA ARG A 197 7.38 -9.54 -12.23
C ARG A 197 6.62 -9.02 -13.46
N GLU A 198 7.30 -8.85 -14.59
CA GLU A 198 6.69 -8.36 -15.83
C GLU A 198 5.43 -9.15 -16.22
N ARG A 199 5.54 -10.49 -16.24
CA ARG A 199 4.42 -11.39 -16.53
C ARG A 199 3.25 -11.14 -15.56
N ARG A 200 3.52 -11.11 -14.25
CA ARG A 200 2.48 -10.96 -13.23
C ARG A 200 1.78 -9.60 -13.31
N ILE A 201 2.52 -8.52 -13.53
CA ILE A 201 1.94 -7.17 -13.70
C ILE A 201 1.04 -7.14 -14.95
N SER A 202 1.45 -7.78 -16.03
CA SER A 202 0.66 -7.86 -17.27
C SER A 202 -0.61 -8.71 -17.09
N GLU A 203 -0.52 -9.84 -16.37
CA GLU A 203 -1.67 -10.68 -16.03
C GLU A 203 -2.69 -9.90 -15.19
N ARG A 204 -2.26 -9.14 -14.19
CA ARG A 204 -3.16 -8.33 -13.34
C ARG A 204 -3.92 -7.27 -14.12
N LEU A 205 -3.31 -6.67 -15.15
CA LEU A 205 -4.04 -5.80 -16.08
C LEU A 205 -5.14 -6.58 -16.83
N ALA A 206 -4.81 -7.75 -17.36
CA ALA A 206 -5.76 -8.60 -18.10
C ALA A 206 -6.87 -9.17 -17.17
N GLU A 207 -6.56 -9.43 -15.91
CA GLU A 207 -7.50 -9.89 -14.89
C GLU A 207 -8.40 -8.76 -14.33
N GLY A 208 -8.19 -7.49 -14.74
CA GLY A 208 -9.00 -6.34 -14.33
C GLY A 208 -8.68 -5.78 -12.95
N HIS A 209 -7.47 -6.03 -12.42
CA HIS A 209 -7.00 -5.44 -11.16
C HIS A 209 -6.48 -4.00 -11.31
N VAL A 210 -6.20 -3.57 -12.55
CA VAL A 210 -5.84 -2.17 -12.86
C VAL A 210 -7.11 -1.38 -13.13
N ARG A 211 -7.39 -0.38 -12.28
CA ARG A 211 -8.68 0.32 -12.25
C ARG A 211 -8.51 1.84 -12.08
N GLU A 212 -9.62 2.56 -12.25
CA GLU A 212 -9.69 3.98 -11.91
C GLU A 212 -9.74 4.16 -10.38
N CYS A 213 -8.57 4.15 -9.77
CA CYS A 213 -8.33 4.24 -8.34
C CYS A 213 -8.57 5.66 -7.76
N HIS A 214 -8.28 5.85 -6.48
CA HIS A 214 -8.19 7.15 -5.84
C HIS A 214 -6.92 7.91 -6.30
N GLY A 215 -5.80 7.19 -6.38
CA GLY A 215 -4.51 7.69 -6.85
C GLY A 215 -3.65 8.37 -5.80
N ASP A 216 -4.26 8.98 -4.76
CA ASP A 216 -3.57 9.60 -3.62
C ASP A 216 -4.21 9.16 -2.28
N LEU A 217 -4.45 7.86 -2.11
CA LEU A 217 -5.09 7.30 -0.91
C LEU A 217 -4.14 7.34 0.29
N ARG A 218 -4.34 8.33 1.17
CA ARG A 218 -3.55 8.57 2.38
C ARG A 218 -4.44 8.81 3.59
N GLY A 219 -3.91 8.62 4.79
CA GLY A 219 -4.66 8.79 6.03
C GLY A 219 -5.31 10.16 6.17
N GLU A 220 -4.62 11.24 5.78
CA GLU A 220 -5.15 12.62 5.86
C GLU A 220 -6.38 12.88 4.98
N HIS A 221 -6.65 12.02 3.99
CA HIS A 221 -7.82 12.10 3.13
C HIS A 221 -9.00 11.24 3.62
N VAL A 222 -8.83 10.47 4.68
CA VAL A 222 -9.84 9.58 5.27
C VAL A 222 -10.44 10.22 6.52
N TYR A 223 -11.76 10.44 6.52
CA TYR A 223 -12.51 11.06 7.62
C TYR A 223 -13.55 10.10 8.20
N PHE A 224 -13.57 9.97 9.53
CA PHE A 224 -14.52 9.14 10.27
C PHE A 224 -15.62 10.02 10.87
N LEU A 225 -16.70 10.20 10.12
CA LEU A 225 -17.83 11.02 10.54
C LEU A 225 -18.94 10.17 11.19
N PRO A 226 -19.84 10.75 11.97
CA PRO A 226 -20.99 10.04 12.54
C PRO A 226 -21.84 9.36 11.46
N GLU A 227 -22.02 10.01 10.32
CA GLU A 227 -22.80 9.52 9.17
C GLU A 227 -22.05 8.52 8.28
N GLY A 228 -20.78 8.28 8.53
CA GLY A 228 -19.97 7.31 7.80
C GLY A 228 -18.58 7.81 7.44
N ILE A 229 -17.79 6.95 6.80
CA ILE A 229 -16.44 7.29 6.34
C ILE A 229 -16.53 8.06 5.02
N ARG A 230 -15.73 9.15 4.90
CA ARG A 230 -15.54 9.89 3.66
C ARG A 230 -14.07 9.90 3.28
N ILE A 231 -13.80 9.69 1.99
CA ILE A 231 -12.44 9.75 1.44
C ILE A 231 -12.46 10.79 0.33
N ILE A 232 -11.59 11.79 0.44
CA ILE A 232 -11.56 13.00 -0.39
C ILE A 232 -10.21 13.16 -1.09
N ASP A 233 -10.13 14.10 -2.01
CA ASP A 233 -8.90 14.55 -2.70
C ASP A 233 -8.22 13.45 -3.55
N GLY A 234 -9.04 12.62 -4.21
CA GLY A 234 -8.57 11.69 -5.25
C GLY A 234 -8.11 12.46 -6.49
N ILE A 235 -7.11 11.89 -7.20
CA ILE A 235 -6.50 12.54 -8.36
C ILE A 235 -7.48 12.67 -9.52
N GLU A 236 -7.79 13.90 -9.93
CA GLU A 236 -8.65 14.23 -11.07
C GLU A 236 -7.86 14.62 -12.33
N PHE A 237 -6.73 15.31 -12.15
CA PHE A 237 -6.02 16.04 -13.21
C PHE A 237 -5.19 15.15 -14.15
N ASN A 238 -4.89 13.91 -13.79
CA ASN A 238 -4.05 13.04 -14.60
C ASN A 238 -4.53 11.58 -14.60
N ARG A 239 -4.97 11.11 -15.79
CA ARG A 239 -5.45 9.74 -15.97
C ARG A 239 -4.36 8.69 -15.66
N ARG A 240 -3.11 8.95 -16.05
CA ARG A 240 -1.96 8.05 -15.80
C ARG A 240 -1.69 7.83 -14.31
N MET A 241 -1.94 8.84 -13.47
CA MET A 241 -1.75 8.75 -12.01
C MET A 241 -2.96 8.15 -11.29
N ARG A 242 -4.15 8.24 -11.89
CA ARG A 242 -5.39 7.72 -11.34
C ARG A 242 -5.64 6.25 -11.69
N PHE A 243 -5.31 5.84 -12.94
CA PHE A 243 -5.40 4.44 -13.33
C PHE A 243 -4.18 3.68 -12.82
N GLY A 244 -4.40 2.67 -11.97
CA GLY A 244 -3.35 1.86 -11.38
C GLY A 244 -3.89 0.55 -10.81
N ASP A 245 -2.97 -0.33 -10.47
CA ASP A 245 -3.31 -1.54 -9.73
C ASP A 245 -3.88 -1.16 -8.34
N VAL A 246 -4.98 -1.81 -7.94
CA VAL A 246 -5.58 -1.62 -6.61
C VAL A 246 -4.54 -1.79 -5.49
N ALA A 247 -3.57 -2.69 -5.68
CA ALA A 247 -2.45 -2.84 -4.76
C ALA A 247 -1.66 -1.53 -4.54
N SER A 248 -1.56 -0.66 -5.55
CA SER A 248 -0.85 0.62 -5.44
C SER A 248 -1.58 1.65 -4.56
N ASP A 249 -2.92 1.68 -4.61
CA ASP A 249 -3.71 2.54 -3.74
C ASP A 249 -3.64 2.07 -2.28
N ILE A 250 -3.86 0.77 -2.06
CA ILE A 250 -3.77 0.18 -0.72
C ILE A 250 -2.36 0.33 -0.16
N ALA A 251 -1.31 0.05 -0.95
CA ALA A 251 0.08 0.24 -0.53
C ALA A 251 0.38 1.68 -0.10
N PHE A 252 -0.25 2.67 -0.73
CA PHE A 252 -0.06 4.07 -0.37
C PHE A 252 -0.60 4.37 1.04
N LEU A 253 -1.81 3.93 1.33
CA LEU A 253 -2.40 4.12 2.66
C LEU A 253 -1.60 3.37 3.74
N LEU A 254 -1.20 2.12 3.48
CA LEU A 254 -0.39 1.35 4.42
C LEU A 254 0.96 2.00 4.69
N MET A 255 1.66 2.46 3.65
CA MET A 255 2.95 3.15 3.75
C MET A 255 2.81 4.48 4.51
N ASP A 256 1.74 5.23 4.26
CA ASP A 256 1.48 6.51 4.92
C ASP A 256 1.20 6.33 6.43
N LEU A 257 0.38 5.33 6.78
CA LEU A 257 0.10 4.98 8.18
C LEU A 257 1.38 4.55 8.92
N GLU A 258 2.20 3.75 8.28
CA GLU A 258 3.47 3.29 8.85
C GLU A 258 4.45 4.44 9.01
N TYR A 259 4.56 5.35 8.03
CA TYR A 259 5.37 6.56 8.13
C TYR A 259 4.97 7.40 9.36
N GLN A 260 3.69 7.45 9.67
CA GLN A 260 3.15 8.17 10.82
C GLN A 260 3.27 7.40 12.16
N GLY A 261 3.86 6.19 12.15
CA GLY A 261 4.05 5.36 13.36
C GLY A 261 2.88 4.42 13.68
N PHE A 262 1.90 4.28 12.80
CA PHE A 262 0.69 3.47 13.01
C PHE A 262 0.77 2.10 12.29
N SER A 263 1.91 1.42 12.38
CA SER A 263 2.17 0.14 11.70
C SER A 263 1.11 -0.92 12.03
N GLN A 264 0.68 -1.02 13.30
CA GLN A 264 -0.34 -1.98 13.71
C GLN A 264 -1.69 -1.72 13.02
N ALA A 265 -2.09 -0.45 12.89
CA ALA A 265 -3.32 -0.09 12.18
C ALA A 265 -3.22 -0.45 10.68
N ALA A 266 -2.07 -0.24 10.05
CA ALA A 266 -1.81 -0.62 8.66
C ALA A 266 -1.93 -2.14 8.46
N GLU A 267 -1.30 -2.94 9.33
CA GLU A 267 -1.38 -4.40 9.28
C GLU A 267 -2.81 -4.91 9.46
N MET A 268 -3.51 -4.40 10.47
CA MET A 268 -4.91 -4.75 10.73
C MET A 268 -5.81 -4.40 9.54
N LEU A 269 -5.61 -3.22 8.93
CA LEU A 269 -6.36 -2.78 7.75
C LEU A 269 -6.14 -3.72 6.56
N LEU A 270 -4.90 -4.12 6.27
CA LEU A 270 -4.59 -5.05 5.18
C LEU A 270 -5.30 -6.39 5.35
N VAL A 271 -5.22 -7.00 6.54
CA VAL A 271 -5.88 -8.29 6.84
C VAL A 271 -7.39 -8.18 6.66
N ARG A 272 -8.02 -7.10 7.16
CA ARG A 272 -9.45 -6.86 7.04
C ARG A 272 -9.90 -6.59 5.61
N PHE A 273 -9.10 -5.83 4.87
CA PHE A 273 -9.35 -5.55 3.45
C PHE A 273 -9.36 -6.85 2.64
N LEU A 274 -8.33 -7.70 2.79
CA LEU A 274 -8.25 -8.99 2.09
C LEU A 274 -9.27 -10.03 2.60
N GLY A 275 -9.85 -9.82 3.77
CA GLY A 275 -11.01 -10.59 4.23
C GLY A 275 -12.32 -10.24 3.50
N ARG A 276 -12.35 -9.11 2.75
CA ARG A 276 -13.53 -8.58 2.03
C ARG A 276 -13.31 -8.43 0.53
N TYR A 277 -12.07 -8.25 0.12
CA TYR A 277 -11.67 -8.08 -1.27
C TYR A 277 -10.86 -9.29 -1.73
N ASP A 278 -11.39 -10.06 -2.68
CA ASP A 278 -10.81 -11.33 -3.12
C ASP A 278 -9.65 -11.11 -4.10
N ASP A 279 -8.55 -10.56 -3.60
CA ASP A 279 -7.32 -10.32 -4.37
C ASP A 279 -6.08 -10.46 -3.48
N SER A 280 -5.83 -11.66 -2.96
CA SER A 280 -4.58 -11.93 -2.22
C SER A 280 -3.32 -11.79 -3.11
N GLY A 281 -3.47 -11.88 -4.44
CA GLY A 281 -2.37 -11.72 -5.40
C GLY A 281 -1.72 -10.33 -5.39
N MET A 282 -2.35 -9.33 -4.77
CA MET A 282 -1.75 -8.01 -4.54
C MET A 282 -0.55 -8.05 -3.58
N LEU A 283 -0.48 -9.04 -2.67
CA LEU A 283 0.58 -9.15 -1.67
C LEU A 283 1.98 -9.26 -2.30
N GLY A 284 2.10 -9.95 -3.44
CA GLY A 284 3.36 -10.05 -4.18
C GLY A 284 3.86 -8.73 -4.79
N LEU A 285 3.03 -7.69 -4.81
CA LEU A 285 3.35 -6.36 -5.34
C LEU A 285 3.41 -5.27 -4.27
N LEU A 286 2.99 -5.56 -3.02
CA LEU A 286 2.86 -4.53 -1.98
C LEU A 286 4.18 -3.85 -1.66
N ASP A 287 5.28 -4.59 -1.45
CA ASP A 287 6.58 -3.99 -1.13
C ASP A 287 7.07 -3.07 -2.26
N PHE A 288 6.82 -3.45 -3.52
CA PHE A 288 7.13 -2.62 -4.67
C PHE A 288 6.31 -1.32 -4.69
N PHE A 289 4.99 -1.42 -4.53
CA PHE A 289 4.16 -0.22 -4.56
C PHE A 289 4.37 0.68 -3.33
N ARG A 290 4.70 0.12 -2.17
CA ARG A 290 5.11 0.90 -0.98
C ARG A 290 6.39 1.68 -1.25
N CYS A 291 7.42 1.02 -1.80
CA CYS A 291 8.65 1.66 -2.24
C CYS A 291 8.38 2.77 -3.26
N TYR A 292 7.57 2.49 -4.30
CA TYR A 292 7.17 3.48 -5.30
C TYR A 292 6.48 4.70 -4.68
N ARG A 293 5.50 4.50 -3.79
CA ARG A 293 4.77 5.58 -3.12
C ARG A 293 5.63 6.36 -2.13
N ALA A 294 6.56 5.70 -1.43
CA ALA A 294 7.56 6.38 -0.62
C ALA A 294 8.47 7.28 -1.49
N CYS A 295 8.89 6.83 -2.69
CA CYS A 295 9.63 7.68 -3.65
C CYS A 295 8.79 8.88 -4.14
N VAL A 296 7.48 8.73 -4.35
CA VAL A 296 6.58 9.85 -4.66
C VAL A 296 6.58 10.88 -3.54
N ARG A 297 6.47 10.44 -2.27
CA ARG A 297 6.47 11.35 -1.12
C ARG A 297 7.84 11.98 -0.87
N LEU A 298 8.90 11.22 -1.08
CA LEU A 298 10.28 11.71 -1.01
C LEU A 298 10.50 12.88 -1.98
N LYS A 299 10.14 12.73 -3.26
CA LYS A 299 10.31 13.81 -4.24
C LYS A 299 9.48 15.03 -3.90
N VAL A 300 8.23 14.84 -3.41
CA VAL A 300 7.37 15.96 -3.01
C VAL A 300 7.99 16.73 -1.84
N ALA A 301 8.54 16.04 -0.84
CA ALA A 301 9.26 16.68 0.26
C ALA A 301 10.50 17.45 -0.22
N CYS A 302 11.26 16.89 -1.16
CA CYS A 302 12.40 17.58 -1.77
C CYS A 302 11.97 18.87 -2.51
N PHE A 303 10.89 18.83 -3.31
CA PHE A 303 10.36 20.03 -3.96
C PHE A 303 9.91 21.09 -2.96
N GLN A 304 9.28 20.70 -1.86
CA GLN A 304 8.85 21.63 -0.81
C GLN A 304 10.04 22.32 -0.13
N LEU A 305 11.14 21.58 0.13
CA LEU A 305 12.38 22.14 0.66
C LEU A 305 13.00 23.14 -0.31
N ALA A 306 13.13 22.78 -1.59
CA ALA A 306 13.71 23.67 -2.61
C ALA A 306 12.92 24.97 -2.77
N GLN A 307 11.59 24.92 -2.72
CA GLN A 307 10.75 26.13 -2.73
C GLN A 307 10.96 27.01 -1.49
N MET A 308 11.16 26.39 -0.35
CA MET A 308 11.42 27.12 0.91
C MET A 308 12.79 27.80 0.86
N ASP A 309 13.82 27.11 0.38
CA ASP A 309 15.16 27.66 0.22
C ASP A 309 15.17 28.84 -0.77
N SER A 310 14.52 28.71 -1.93
CA SER A 310 14.37 29.79 -2.91
C SER A 310 13.62 31.02 -2.36
N ARG A 311 12.64 30.82 -1.48
CA ARG A 311 11.94 31.94 -0.80
C ARG A 311 12.84 32.65 0.21
N ARG A 312 13.73 31.91 0.89
CA ARG A 312 14.70 32.47 1.85
C ARG A 312 15.75 33.31 1.12
N GLU A 313 16.27 32.83 0.00
CA GLU A 313 17.28 33.51 -0.81
C GLU A 313 16.72 34.80 -1.44
N ASN A 314 15.48 34.79 -1.91
CA ASN A 314 14.82 35.94 -2.52
C ASN A 314 14.21 36.95 -1.51
N ARG A 315 14.39 36.76 -0.20
CA ARG A 315 13.92 37.69 0.82
C ARG A 315 14.92 38.86 0.88
N PRO A 316 14.53 40.12 0.56
CA PRO A 316 15.45 41.25 0.65
C PRO A 316 15.99 41.32 2.07
N ALA A 317 17.32 41.44 2.19
CA ALA A 317 17.99 41.66 3.46
C ALA A 317 17.31 42.86 4.13
N LYS A 318 16.72 42.65 5.32
CA LYS A 318 16.22 43.77 6.13
C LYS A 318 17.45 44.62 6.46
N THR A 319 17.64 45.70 5.69
CA THR A 319 18.56 46.77 6.07
C THR A 319 18.11 47.25 7.45
N ALA A 320 18.96 46.99 8.41
CA ALA A 320 18.86 47.59 9.74
C ALA A 320 19.09 49.08 9.58
N SER A 321 18.02 49.88 9.43
CA SER A 321 18.02 51.31 9.66
C SER A 321 16.65 51.69 10.20
N VAL A 322 16.63 51.83 11.50
CA VAL A 322 15.92 52.79 12.32
C VAL A 322 14.98 53.73 11.55
N ASP A 323 13.67 53.64 11.76
CA ASP A 323 12.92 54.76 12.32
C ASP A 323 11.63 54.24 13.00
N SER A 324 11.46 54.62 14.25
CA SER A 324 10.35 54.25 15.12
C SER A 324 9.29 55.32 15.07
N SER A 325 8.48 55.38 14.01
CA SER A 325 7.26 56.21 14.03
C SER A 325 6.39 55.95 12.82
N GLU A 326 5.72 54.81 12.77
CA GLU A 326 4.43 54.60 12.08
C GLU A 326 4.02 53.15 12.30
N ARG A 327 3.30 52.88 13.40
CA ARG A 327 2.64 51.59 13.63
C ARG A 327 1.38 51.58 12.81
N GLU A 328 1.39 50.85 11.67
CA GLU A 328 0.15 50.35 11.10
C GLU A 328 -0.49 49.34 12.06
N PRO A 329 -1.84 49.33 12.16
CA PRO A 329 -2.53 48.42 13.09
C PRO A 329 -2.30 46.97 12.70
N ASP A 330 -1.90 46.16 13.69
CA ASP A 330 -1.67 44.70 13.61
C ASP A 330 -2.80 44.00 12.85
N ALA A 331 -2.42 43.33 11.75
CA ALA A 331 -3.23 42.29 11.15
C ALA A 331 -3.42 41.16 12.17
N PRO A 332 -4.61 40.55 12.27
CA PRO A 332 -4.85 39.49 13.25
C PRO A 332 -3.88 38.33 13.03
N LYS A 333 -3.16 37.98 14.08
CA LYS A 333 -2.27 36.80 14.12
C LYS A 333 -3.15 35.57 13.93
N SER A 334 -3.15 34.99 12.72
CA SER A 334 -3.68 33.66 12.48
C SER A 334 -2.92 32.66 13.35
N GLY A 335 -3.67 31.75 14.00
CA GLY A 335 -3.14 30.81 14.97
C GLY A 335 -1.96 29.98 14.45
N ASN A 336 -1.02 29.75 15.36
CA ASN A 336 0.10 28.78 15.39
C ASN A 336 0.52 28.13 14.05
N ALA A 337 1.02 28.92 13.09
CA ALA A 337 1.88 28.37 12.06
C ALA A 337 3.26 28.13 12.67
N PRO A 338 3.85 26.93 12.57
CA PRO A 338 5.20 26.66 13.06
C PRO A 338 6.19 27.64 12.43
N ALA A 339 7.20 28.02 13.20
CA ALA A 339 8.26 28.93 12.74
C ALA A 339 8.91 28.36 11.46
N GLU A 340 9.35 29.21 10.53
CA GLU A 340 9.98 28.79 9.25
C GLU A 340 11.17 27.82 9.47
N THR A 341 11.88 27.91 10.59
CA THR A 341 12.93 26.97 11.02
C THR A 341 12.36 25.60 11.36
N ASP A 342 11.25 25.52 12.08
CA ASP A 342 10.61 24.25 12.46
C ASP A 342 10.07 23.51 11.24
N ARG A 343 9.50 24.24 10.28
CA ARG A 343 8.99 23.67 9.03
C ARG A 343 10.10 23.10 8.14
N GLY A 344 11.29 23.72 8.12
CA GLY A 344 12.46 23.21 7.39
C GLY A 344 12.93 21.88 7.97
N THR A 345 13.09 21.83 9.29
CA THR A 345 13.48 20.61 10.01
C THR A 345 12.47 19.47 9.79
N GLU A 346 11.17 19.78 9.82
CA GLU A 346 10.13 18.80 9.54
C GLU A 346 10.22 18.22 8.11
N LEU A 347 10.49 19.06 7.11
CA LEU A 347 10.65 18.60 5.73
C LEU A 347 11.92 17.77 5.55
N GLU A 348 13.02 18.08 6.21
CA GLU A 348 14.23 17.25 6.22
C GLU A 348 13.99 15.89 6.86
N GLN A 349 13.23 15.84 7.96
CA GLN A 349 12.79 14.58 8.57
C GLN A 349 11.90 13.77 7.63
N ARG A 350 11.03 14.42 6.85
CA ARG A 350 10.22 13.75 5.83
C ARG A 350 11.09 13.14 4.73
N VAL A 351 12.10 13.86 4.24
CA VAL A 351 13.04 13.34 3.24
C VAL A 351 13.75 12.09 3.76
N SER A 352 14.35 12.16 4.97
CA SER A 352 15.05 11.01 5.55
C SER A 352 14.11 9.83 5.85
N GLY A 353 12.93 10.09 6.39
CA GLY A 353 11.94 9.06 6.72
C GLY A 353 11.41 8.33 5.49
N TYR A 354 11.03 9.06 4.43
CA TYR A 354 10.59 8.43 3.18
C TYR A 354 11.72 7.71 2.46
N THR A 355 12.96 8.20 2.54
CA THR A 355 14.14 7.49 2.01
C THR A 355 14.33 6.16 2.72
N ALA A 356 14.28 6.14 4.06
CA ALA A 356 14.41 4.91 4.84
C ALA A 356 13.32 3.88 4.52
N LEU A 357 12.05 4.32 4.42
CA LEU A 357 10.95 3.45 4.02
C LEU A 357 11.14 2.88 2.61
N ALA A 358 11.52 3.73 1.65
CA ALA A 358 11.74 3.31 0.28
C ALA A 358 12.87 2.28 0.17
N LEU A 359 13.99 2.48 0.87
CA LEU A 359 15.13 1.56 0.90
C LEU A 359 14.78 0.22 1.55
N ARG A 360 14.06 0.25 2.67
CA ARG A 360 13.60 -0.96 3.34
C ARG A 360 12.71 -1.80 2.43
N ASP A 361 11.71 -1.18 1.79
CA ASP A 361 10.78 -1.89 0.92
C ASP A 361 11.46 -2.30 -0.41
N ALA A 362 12.43 -1.51 -0.91
CA ALA A 362 13.30 -1.88 -2.02
C ALA A 362 14.13 -3.14 -1.73
N HIS A 363 14.65 -3.27 -0.51
CA HIS A 363 15.36 -4.47 -0.08
C HIS A 363 14.42 -5.68 0.00
N ARG A 364 13.23 -5.50 0.61
CA ARG A 364 12.23 -6.57 0.79
C ARG A 364 11.73 -7.15 -0.54
N MET A 365 11.44 -6.29 -1.54
CA MET A 365 10.85 -6.73 -2.81
C MET A 365 11.80 -7.57 -3.68
N VAL A 366 13.13 -7.51 -3.45
CA VAL A 366 14.12 -8.25 -4.25
C VAL A 366 14.82 -9.37 -3.50
N ARG A 367 14.75 -9.40 -2.16
CA ARG A 367 15.37 -10.41 -1.33
C ARG A 367 14.58 -11.71 -1.41
N PRO A 368 15.21 -12.83 -1.80
CA PRO A 368 14.53 -14.12 -1.78
C PRO A 368 14.24 -14.58 -0.35
N MET A 369 13.19 -15.41 -0.20
CA MET A 369 12.78 -16.01 1.06
C MET A 369 12.35 -17.47 0.84
N LEU A 370 12.69 -18.33 1.79
CA LEU A 370 12.17 -19.68 1.87
C LEU A 370 10.96 -19.74 2.81
N TYR A 371 9.81 -20.15 2.31
CA TYR A 371 8.65 -20.48 3.12
C TYR A 371 8.55 -21.99 3.31
N VAL A 372 8.40 -22.45 4.55
CA VAL A 372 8.22 -23.87 4.87
C VAL A 372 6.84 -24.05 5.49
N VAL A 373 5.89 -24.56 4.72
CA VAL A 373 4.54 -24.88 5.18
C VAL A 373 4.52 -26.30 5.71
N MET A 374 4.26 -26.44 7.01
CA MET A 374 4.37 -27.69 7.76
C MET A 374 3.13 -27.97 8.63
N GLY A 375 3.10 -29.16 9.27
CA GLY A 375 2.04 -29.53 10.23
C GLY A 375 1.50 -30.94 9.99
N MET A 376 0.47 -31.29 10.77
CA MET A 376 -0.18 -32.60 10.77
C MET A 376 -0.80 -32.99 9.42
N ILE A 377 -1.05 -34.28 9.21
CA ILE A 377 -1.86 -34.75 8.07
C ILE A 377 -3.25 -34.09 8.11
N ALA A 378 -3.78 -33.73 6.95
CA ALA A 378 -5.06 -33.04 6.80
C ALA A 378 -5.18 -31.67 7.52
N ALA A 379 -4.09 -31.11 8.05
CA ALA A 379 -4.09 -29.77 8.68
C ALA A 379 -4.26 -28.61 7.69
N GLY A 380 -4.43 -28.83 6.38
CA GLY A 380 -4.65 -27.77 5.41
C GLY A 380 -3.39 -27.18 4.76
N LYS A 381 -2.22 -27.80 4.97
CA LYS A 381 -0.93 -27.35 4.43
C LYS A 381 -0.95 -26.96 2.96
N SER A 382 -1.38 -27.88 2.10
CA SER A 382 -1.36 -27.64 0.64
C SER A 382 -2.32 -26.53 0.20
N THR A 383 -3.40 -26.30 0.94
CA THR A 383 -4.30 -25.16 0.73
C THR A 383 -3.58 -23.85 1.04
N VAL A 384 -2.93 -23.77 2.20
CA VAL A 384 -2.15 -22.58 2.61
C VAL A 384 -0.95 -22.36 1.69
N ALA A 385 -0.18 -23.43 1.39
CA ALA A 385 0.99 -23.35 0.50
C ALA A 385 0.61 -22.86 -0.91
N THR A 386 -0.48 -23.40 -1.48
CA THR A 386 -0.97 -23.00 -2.79
C THR A 386 -1.47 -21.55 -2.78
N ALA A 387 -2.19 -21.16 -1.73
CA ALA A 387 -2.67 -19.79 -1.58
C ALA A 387 -1.51 -18.80 -1.41
N LEU A 388 -0.51 -19.13 -0.59
CA LEU A 388 0.70 -18.33 -0.40
C LEU A 388 1.51 -18.22 -1.71
N GLY A 389 1.66 -19.33 -2.44
CA GLY A 389 2.31 -19.34 -3.75
C GLY A 389 1.62 -18.42 -4.76
N ARG A 390 0.28 -18.47 -4.83
CA ARG A 390 -0.50 -17.57 -5.70
C ARG A 390 -0.41 -16.11 -5.25
N ALA A 391 -0.52 -15.87 -3.95
CA ALA A 391 -0.52 -14.52 -3.39
C ALA A 391 0.81 -13.79 -3.61
N LEU A 392 1.93 -14.50 -3.52
CA LEU A 392 3.28 -13.95 -3.66
C LEU A 392 3.91 -14.24 -5.04
N ASP A 393 3.20 -14.93 -5.93
CA ASP A 393 3.68 -15.41 -7.24
C ASP A 393 4.96 -16.25 -7.09
N LEU A 394 4.89 -17.33 -6.28
CA LEU A 394 5.99 -18.22 -5.94
C LEU A 394 5.70 -19.65 -6.38
N ASP A 395 6.77 -20.38 -6.73
CA ASP A 395 6.69 -21.82 -6.94
C ASP A 395 6.43 -22.55 -5.63
N VAL A 396 5.53 -23.54 -5.68
CA VAL A 396 5.24 -24.45 -4.56
C VAL A 396 5.83 -25.84 -4.85
N LEU A 397 6.78 -26.26 -4.05
CA LEU A 397 7.39 -27.59 -4.11
C LEU A 397 6.71 -28.50 -3.07
N GLY A 398 5.73 -29.29 -3.55
CA GLY A 398 4.97 -30.21 -2.71
C GLY A 398 5.59 -31.61 -2.65
N SER A 399 5.77 -32.15 -1.45
CA SER A 399 6.34 -33.48 -1.23
C SER A 399 5.54 -34.59 -1.94
N ASP A 400 4.22 -34.52 -1.93
CA ASP A 400 3.36 -35.53 -2.59
C ASP A 400 3.47 -35.45 -4.11
N ARG A 401 3.63 -34.24 -4.69
CA ARG A 401 3.88 -34.07 -6.13
C ARG A 401 5.24 -34.64 -6.52
N ILE A 402 6.30 -34.29 -5.80
CA ILE A 402 7.66 -34.78 -6.06
C ILE A 402 7.72 -36.30 -5.91
N ARG A 403 7.04 -36.88 -4.93
CA ARG A 403 6.94 -38.32 -4.74
C ARG A 403 6.34 -39.00 -5.97
N ARG A 404 5.27 -38.49 -6.51
CA ARG A 404 4.64 -39.03 -7.73
C ARG A 404 5.52 -38.89 -8.98
N GLU A 405 6.29 -37.82 -9.06
CA GLU A 405 7.28 -37.62 -10.15
C GLU A 405 8.42 -38.66 -10.07
N LEU A 406 8.91 -38.96 -8.87
CA LEU A 406 10.04 -39.88 -8.67
C LEU A 406 9.65 -41.36 -8.73
N PHE A 407 8.46 -41.72 -8.25
CA PHE A 407 8.07 -43.11 -8.03
C PHE A 407 6.78 -43.53 -8.73
N GLY A 408 6.10 -42.63 -9.43
CA GLY A 408 4.78 -42.85 -10.04
C GLY A 408 3.63 -42.80 -9.03
N LYS A 409 2.45 -43.30 -9.47
CA LYS A 409 1.31 -43.45 -8.55
C LYS A 409 1.50 -44.69 -7.69
N PRO A 410 0.99 -44.73 -6.43
CA PRO A 410 0.98 -45.95 -5.64
C PRO A 410 0.30 -47.09 -6.40
N GLY A 411 0.88 -48.27 -6.33
CA GLY A 411 0.24 -49.47 -6.88
C GLY A 411 -0.94 -49.91 -6.00
N GLY A 412 -2.10 -50.12 -6.60
CA GLY A 412 -3.31 -50.56 -5.91
C GLY A 412 -4.42 -49.52 -5.79
N PRO A 413 -5.63 -49.89 -5.34
CA PRO A 413 -6.75 -49.00 -5.12
C PRO A 413 -6.45 -47.89 -4.11
N PRO A 414 -7.03 -46.70 -4.22
CA PRO A 414 -6.88 -45.64 -3.25
C PRO A 414 -7.27 -46.13 -1.83
N GLY A 415 -6.34 -46.06 -0.86
CA GLY A 415 -6.58 -46.42 0.52
C GLY A 415 -5.98 -47.76 1.00
N GLU A 416 -5.40 -48.57 0.11
CA GLU A 416 -4.78 -49.84 0.48
C GLU A 416 -3.27 -49.73 0.78
N VAL A 417 -2.66 -48.56 0.58
CA VAL A 417 -1.22 -48.39 0.90
C VAL A 417 -1.05 -48.22 2.39
N PRO A 418 -0.35 -49.15 3.07
CA PRO A 418 -0.09 -49.05 4.51
C PRO A 418 0.75 -47.80 4.83
N PHE A 419 0.60 -47.28 6.05
CA PHE A 419 1.45 -46.19 6.54
C PHE A 419 2.92 -46.61 6.45
N GLY A 420 3.76 -45.84 5.74
CA GLY A 420 5.17 -46.16 5.51
C GLY A 420 5.43 -47.29 4.50
N GLY A 421 4.42 -47.77 3.78
CA GLY A 421 4.55 -48.75 2.72
C GLY A 421 4.78 -48.17 1.34
N ASP A 422 5.25 -49.02 0.39
CA ASP A 422 5.47 -48.68 -1.02
C ASP A 422 6.29 -47.37 -1.21
N ILE A 423 5.74 -46.41 -1.88
CA ILE A 423 6.38 -45.08 -2.14
C ILE A 423 6.49 -44.19 -0.88
N TYR A 424 5.91 -44.61 0.26
CA TYR A 424 5.99 -43.91 1.56
C TYR A 424 6.99 -44.52 2.54
N ARG A 425 7.77 -45.55 2.12
CA ARG A 425 8.84 -46.10 2.93
C ARG A 425 9.92 -45.05 3.26
N PRO A 426 10.68 -45.23 4.36
CA PRO A 426 11.69 -44.26 4.81
C PRO A 426 12.64 -43.79 3.72
N GLU A 427 13.22 -44.71 2.96
CA GLU A 427 14.23 -44.42 1.90
C GLU A 427 13.61 -43.59 0.75
N ALA A 428 12.37 -43.90 0.36
CA ALA A 428 11.66 -43.13 -0.64
C ALA A 428 11.33 -41.71 -0.12
N THR A 429 10.97 -41.61 1.15
CA THR A 429 10.71 -40.33 1.79
C THR A 429 11.95 -39.44 1.88
N GLU A 430 13.11 -40.02 2.26
CA GLU A 430 14.40 -39.28 2.26
C GLU A 430 14.75 -38.75 0.86
N ARG A 431 14.57 -39.56 -0.18
CA ARG A 431 14.81 -39.12 -1.56
C ARG A 431 13.89 -37.97 -1.97
N VAL A 432 12.61 -37.96 -1.56
CA VAL A 432 11.66 -36.85 -1.81
C VAL A 432 12.13 -35.58 -1.15
N TYR A 433 12.57 -35.64 0.12
CA TYR A 433 13.04 -34.43 0.82
C TYR A 433 14.36 -33.93 0.23
N ALA A 434 15.29 -34.83 -0.12
CA ALA A 434 16.55 -34.47 -0.78
C ALA A 434 16.30 -33.74 -2.11
N GLU A 435 15.40 -34.26 -2.95
CA GLU A 435 15.02 -33.66 -4.23
C GLU A 435 14.33 -32.29 -4.02
N MET A 436 13.43 -32.19 -3.02
CA MET A 436 12.74 -30.95 -2.69
C MET A 436 13.73 -29.87 -2.25
N ILE A 437 14.70 -30.21 -1.37
CA ILE A 437 15.75 -29.28 -0.92
C ILE A 437 16.64 -28.84 -2.09
N GLN A 438 17.03 -29.77 -2.97
CA GLN A 438 17.86 -29.46 -4.14
C GLN A 438 17.15 -28.50 -5.10
N ARG A 439 15.85 -28.73 -5.40
CA ARG A 439 15.04 -27.81 -6.24
C ARG A 439 14.89 -26.45 -5.58
N ALA A 440 14.64 -26.40 -4.27
CA ALA A 440 14.54 -25.16 -3.52
C ALA A 440 15.86 -24.38 -3.56
N GLN A 441 17.00 -25.05 -3.32
CA GLN A 441 18.32 -24.42 -3.38
C GLN A 441 18.58 -23.77 -4.74
N SER A 442 18.24 -24.46 -5.82
CA SER A 442 18.40 -23.93 -7.18
C SER A 442 17.58 -22.63 -7.39
N ARG A 443 16.35 -22.56 -6.87
CA ARG A 443 15.52 -21.35 -6.93
C ARG A 443 16.09 -20.21 -6.09
N LEU A 444 16.50 -20.49 -4.86
CA LEU A 444 17.05 -19.47 -3.96
C LEU A 444 18.36 -18.87 -4.49
N VAL A 445 19.24 -19.70 -5.07
CA VAL A 445 20.49 -19.24 -5.69
C VAL A 445 20.21 -18.35 -6.92
N SER A 446 19.15 -18.62 -7.69
CA SER A 446 18.72 -17.71 -8.77
C SER A 446 18.01 -16.45 -8.28
N GLY A 447 17.87 -16.28 -6.95
CA GLY A 447 17.26 -15.12 -6.31
C GLY A 447 15.74 -15.16 -6.32
N GLU A 448 15.14 -16.34 -6.45
CA GLU A 448 13.70 -16.56 -6.42
C GLU A 448 13.27 -17.12 -5.06
N SER A 449 12.20 -16.60 -4.49
CA SER A 449 11.57 -17.16 -3.29
C SER A 449 10.82 -18.44 -3.65
N VAL A 450 10.66 -19.36 -2.69
CA VAL A 450 9.98 -20.64 -2.91
C VAL A 450 9.21 -21.09 -1.67
N VAL A 451 8.13 -21.84 -1.88
CA VAL A 451 7.32 -22.45 -0.84
C VAL A 451 7.53 -23.96 -0.84
N LEU A 452 7.90 -24.54 0.32
CA LEU A 452 7.92 -25.97 0.54
C LEU A 452 6.63 -26.43 1.20
N ASP A 453 5.95 -27.42 0.63
CA ASP A 453 4.74 -28.03 1.18
C ASP A 453 4.99 -29.48 1.54
N ALA A 454 5.24 -29.73 2.83
CA ALA A 454 5.41 -31.08 3.37
C ALA A 454 5.04 -31.12 4.86
N SER A 455 5.07 -32.32 5.45
CA SER A 455 4.78 -32.46 6.89
C SER A 455 5.84 -31.83 7.78
N PHE A 456 7.12 -31.90 7.41
CA PHE A 456 8.26 -31.46 8.21
C PHE A 456 8.13 -31.88 9.69
N ARG A 457 7.75 -33.13 9.89
CA ARG A 457 7.33 -33.67 11.19
C ARG A 457 8.46 -33.86 12.19
N SER A 458 9.72 -33.93 11.74
CA SER A 458 10.91 -34.06 12.59
C SER A 458 11.76 -32.80 12.59
N ALA A 459 12.41 -32.49 13.71
CA ALA A 459 13.36 -31.40 13.85
C ALA A 459 14.48 -31.48 12.81
N GLU A 460 15.02 -32.70 12.57
CA GLU A 460 16.05 -32.93 11.57
C GLU A 460 15.68 -32.38 10.18
N ARG A 461 14.45 -32.61 9.70
CA ARG A 461 14.00 -32.12 8.39
C ARG A 461 13.83 -30.64 8.35
N ARG A 462 13.34 -30.02 9.44
CA ARG A 462 13.22 -28.58 9.58
C ARG A 462 14.60 -27.93 9.62
N ASP A 463 15.56 -28.54 10.32
CA ASP A 463 16.96 -28.12 10.37
C ASP A 463 17.65 -28.24 9.00
N ALA A 464 17.39 -29.29 8.23
CA ALA A 464 17.91 -29.42 6.87
C ALA A 464 17.41 -28.28 5.95
N ALA A 465 16.12 -27.90 6.03
CA ALA A 465 15.60 -26.78 5.29
C ALA A 465 16.22 -25.45 5.75
N ARG A 466 16.41 -25.25 7.06
CA ARG A 466 17.06 -24.07 7.63
C ARG A 466 18.53 -23.98 7.19
N ALA A 467 19.28 -25.04 7.34
CA ALA A 467 20.71 -25.09 6.95
C ALA A 467 20.91 -24.81 5.45
N MET A 468 20.04 -25.31 4.59
CA MET A 468 20.06 -25.01 3.15
C MET A 468 19.81 -23.53 2.87
N ALA A 469 18.81 -22.91 3.53
CA ALA A 469 18.52 -21.50 3.37
C ALA A 469 19.66 -20.61 3.89
N GLU A 470 20.24 -20.95 5.05
CA GLU A 470 21.42 -20.29 5.63
C GLU A 470 22.62 -20.37 4.68
N ALA A 471 22.89 -21.53 4.11
CA ALA A 471 23.98 -21.72 3.13
C ALA A 471 23.76 -20.87 1.85
N ALA A 472 22.51 -20.61 1.49
CA ALA A 472 22.15 -19.71 0.38
C ALA A 472 22.11 -18.22 0.78
N GLY A 473 22.33 -17.88 2.05
CA GLY A 473 22.20 -16.49 2.56
C GLY A 473 20.76 -15.97 2.54
N VAL A 474 19.77 -16.86 2.60
CA VAL A 474 18.35 -16.54 2.46
C VAL A 474 17.61 -16.78 3.78
N PRO A 475 16.72 -15.86 4.22
CA PRO A 475 15.90 -16.11 5.40
C PRO A 475 14.90 -17.23 5.15
N VAL A 476 14.60 -17.99 6.22
CA VAL A 476 13.54 -18.99 6.24
C VAL A 476 12.42 -18.57 7.17
N PHE A 477 11.18 -18.81 6.76
CA PHE A 477 9.99 -18.58 7.56
C PHE A 477 9.10 -19.83 7.56
N PHE A 478 8.73 -20.30 8.74
CA PHE A 478 7.93 -21.49 8.94
C PHE A 478 6.47 -21.14 9.15
N VAL A 479 5.57 -21.83 8.46
CA VAL A 479 4.12 -21.72 8.59
C VAL A 479 3.60 -23.06 9.10
N GLU A 480 3.32 -23.14 10.39
CA GLU A 480 2.73 -24.32 11.02
C GLU A 480 1.23 -24.31 10.87
N CYS A 481 0.71 -25.18 10.00
CA CYS A 481 -0.73 -25.34 9.83
C CYS A 481 -1.32 -26.16 10.97
N ASP A 482 -2.28 -25.57 11.68
CA ASP A 482 -3.00 -26.18 12.76
C ASP A 482 -4.52 -26.10 12.56
N CYS A 483 -5.24 -27.03 13.19
CA CYS A 483 -6.69 -26.98 13.31
C CYS A 483 -7.15 -27.96 14.42
N PRO A 484 -8.36 -27.78 14.97
CA PRO A 484 -8.94 -28.71 15.96
C PRO A 484 -8.97 -30.15 15.46
N ASP A 485 -8.79 -31.11 16.37
CA ASP A 485 -8.81 -32.55 16.05
C ASP A 485 -10.09 -33.01 15.34
N SER A 486 -11.23 -32.40 15.67
CA SER A 486 -12.50 -32.63 14.99
C SER A 486 -12.41 -32.30 13.49
N ALA A 487 -11.77 -31.18 13.12
CA ALA A 487 -11.59 -30.77 11.73
C ALA A 487 -10.62 -31.70 10.99
N LEU A 488 -9.52 -32.14 11.64
CA LEU A 488 -8.61 -33.15 11.07
C LEU A 488 -9.36 -34.44 10.72
N ARG A 489 -10.13 -34.97 11.68
CA ARG A 489 -10.91 -36.21 11.49
C ARG A 489 -11.98 -36.06 10.43
N GLU A 490 -12.67 -34.93 10.38
CA GLU A 490 -13.67 -34.66 9.36
C GLU A 490 -13.06 -34.64 7.95
N ARG A 491 -11.96 -33.90 7.78
CA ARG A 491 -11.23 -33.84 6.51
C ARG A 491 -10.70 -35.20 6.07
N LEU A 492 -10.19 -36.04 6.99
CA LEU A 492 -9.72 -37.38 6.69
C LEU A 492 -10.89 -38.31 6.31
N ARG A 493 -12.02 -38.27 7.05
CA ARG A 493 -13.24 -39.04 6.70
C ARG A 493 -13.79 -38.64 5.33
N ALA A 494 -13.73 -37.34 4.97
CA ALA A 494 -14.14 -36.89 3.64
C ALA A 494 -13.26 -37.49 2.54
N ARG A 495 -11.94 -37.59 2.77
CA ARG A 495 -11.00 -38.26 1.84
C ARG A 495 -11.26 -39.77 1.73
N ASP A 496 -11.56 -40.45 2.85
CA ASP A 496 -11.88 -41.87 2.88
C ASP A 496 -13.15 -42.20 2.08
N ARG A 497 -14.06 -41.24 1.89
CA ARG A 497 -15.29 -41.38 1.08
C ARG A 497 -15.10 -41.18 -0.43
N GLY A 498 -13.88 -40.98 -0.91
CA GLY A 498 -13.59 -40.98 -2.35
C GLY A 498 -13.37 -39.60 -2.98
N GLY A 499 -12.89 -38.61 -2.22
CA GLY A 499 -12.43 -37.33 -2.81
C GLY A 499 -11.09 -37.50 -3.55
N GLU A 500 -10.95 -36.94 -4.76
CA GLU A 500 -9.64 -36.77 -5.39
C GLU A 500 -8.76 -35.86 -4.51
N ALA A 501 -7.78 -36.45 -3.83
CA ALA A 501 -6.80 -35.72 -3.03
C ALA A 501 -5.39 -35.98 -3.54
N LEU A 502 -4.54 -34.94 -3.50
CA LEU A 502 -3.12 -35.08 -3.82
C LEU A 502 -2.40 -36.00 -2.83
N SER A 503 -2.87 -36.08 -1.58
CA SER A 503 -2.30 -36.89 -0.49
C SER A 503 -3.10 -38.17 -0.24
N ASP A 504 -2.39 -39.29 -0.07
CA ASP A 504 -2.97 -40.59 0.24
C ASP A 504 -3.20 -40.83 1.75
N ALA A 505 -3.04 -39.79 2.58
CA ALA A 505 -3.28 -39.86 4.02
C ALA A 505 -4.74 -40.19 4.36
N ARG A 506 -4.96 -41.16 5.25
CA ARG A 506 -6.24 -41.68 5.71
C ARG A 506 -6.40 -41.55 7.22
N LEU A 507 -7.62 -41.72 7.72
CA LEU A 507 -7.92 -41.62 9.15
C LEU A 507 -7.11 -42.66 9.98
N SER A 508 -6.89 -43.85 9.44
CA SER A 508 -6.06 -44.89 10.04
C SER A 508 -4.62 -44.47 10.32
N HIS A 509 -4.09 -43.54 9.57
CA HIS A 509 -2.70 -43.06 9.70
C HIS A 509 -2.53 -41.99 10.80
N LEU A 510 -3.61 -41.41 11.32
CA LEU A 510 -3.56 -40.25 12.22
C LEU A 510 -2.83 -40.54 13.53
N ALA A 511 -3.09 -41.72 14.14
CA ALA A 511 -2.50 -42.09 15.42
C ALA A 511 -0.99 -42.28 15.30
N GLU A 512 -0.51 -42.95 14.22
CA GLU A 512 0.90 -43.19 13.99
C GLU A 512 1.63 -41.89 13.63
N PHE A 513 1.01 -41.05 12.83
CA PHE A 513 1.58 -39.75 12.47
C PHE A 513 1.79 -38.86 13.71
N ARG A 514 0.84 -38.86 14.67
CA ARG A 514 0.98 -38.14 15.94
C ARG A 514 2.17 -38.58 16.77
N LYS A 515 2.43 -39.87 16.83
CA LYS A 515 3.60 -40.40 17.57
C LYS A 515 4.93 -39.94 17.00
N GLN A 516 4.93 -39.64 15.69
CA GLN A 516 6.14 -39.26 14.95
C GLN A 516 6.24 -37.73 14.72
N TYR A 517 5.26 -36.94 15.16
CA TYR A 517 5.30 -35.49 15.03
C TYR A 517 6.02 -34.88 16.23
N GLU A 518 7.15 -34.26 15.97
CA GLU A 518 7.95 -33.52 16.94
C GLU A 518 7.49 -32.04 16.93
N PRO A 519 7.06 -31.48 18.07
CA PRO A 519 6.74 -30.05 18.16
C PRO A 519 7.91 -29.20 17.67
N PRO A 520 7.64 -28.08 16.97
CA PRO A 520 8.70 -27.25 16.37
C PRO A 520 9.29 -26.24 17.37
N ASP A 521 9.66 -26.70 18.57
CA ASP A 521 10.15 -25.88 19.68
C ASP A 521 11.53 -25.27 19.41
N GLU A 522 12.29 -25.86 18.48
CA GLU A 522 13.59 -25.36 18.03
C GLU A 522 13.48 -24.13 17.11
N ILE A 523 12.28 -23.78 16.62
CA ILE A 523 12.08 -22.62 15.74
C ILE A 523 11.75 -21.39 16.58
N PRO A 524 12.53 -20.30 16.50
CA PRO A 524 12.23 -19.07 17.21
C PRO A 524 10.84 -18.50 16.84
N GLU A 525 10.12 -17.91 17.80
CA GLU A 525 8.78 -17.33 17.59
C GLU A 525 8.75 -16.33 16.42
N GLY A 526 9.74 -15.45 16.29
CA GLY A 526 9.81 -14.50 15.17
C GLY A 526 10.09 -15.13 13.79
N ARG A 527 10.28 -16.45 13.70
CA ARG A 527 10.51 -17.19 12.46
C ARG A 527 9.43 -18.22 12.18
N ARG A 528 8.39 -18.26 13.00
CA ARG A 528 7.27 -19.18 12.89
C ARG A 528 5.94 -18.44 13.02
N PHE A 529 4.95 -18.86 12.24
CA PHE A 529 3.55 -18.44 12.33
C PHE A 529 2.66 -19.68 12.47
N SER A 530 1.78 -19.71 13.48
CA SER A 530 0.79 -20.76 13.63
C SER A 530 -0.49 -20.35 12.87
N ALA A 531 -0.78 -21.11 11.82
CA ALA A 531 -1.87 -20.86 10.88
C ALA A 531 -3.10 -21.71 11.23
N ASP A 532 -4.14 -21.10 11.83
CA ASP A 532 -5.44 -21.75 12.01
C ASP A 532 -6.14 -21.89 10.66
N THR A 533 -6.11 -23.09 10.12
CA THR A 533 -6.65 -23.40 8.78
C THR A 533 -8.17 -23.62 8.75
N THR A 534 -8.88 -23.33 9.84
CA THR A 534 -10.35 -23.23 9.86
C THR A 534 -10.84 -21.85 9.42
N ARG A 535 -9.95 -20.86 9.41
CA ARG A 535 -10.22 -19.48 9.02
C ARG A 535 -10.17 -19.29 7.50
N PRO A 536 -10.80 -18.24 6.96
CA PRO A 536 -10.69 -17.87 5.54
C PRO A 536 -9.23 -17.70 5.12
N VAL A 537 -8.88 -18.17 3.92
CA VAL A 537 -7.49 -18.30 3.50
C VAL A 537 -6.82 -16.96 3.15
N ASN A 538 -7.54 -15.99 2.54
CA ASN A 538 -6.94 -14.73 2.13
C ASN A 538 -6.43 -13.87 3.30
N PRO A 539 -7.22 -13.61 4.38
CA PRO A 539 -6.69 -12.94 5.55
C PRO A 539 -5.57 -13.72 6.24
N LEU A 540 -5.66 -15.06 6.26
CA LEU A 540 -4.60 -15.90 6.82
C LEU A 540 -3.26 -15.74 6.08
N VAL A 541 -3.29 -15.71 4.75
CA VAL A 541 -2.08 -15.48 3.92
C VAL A 541 -1.54 -14.06 4.12
N ALA A 542 -2.40 -13.06 4.33
CA ALA A 542 -1.97 -11.70 4.67
C ALA A 542 -1.23 -11.68 6.03
N GLU A 543 -1.73 -12.39 7.03
CA GLU A 543 -1.06 -12.51 8.33
C GLU A 543 0.30 -13.21 8.19
N VAL A 544 0.40 -14.30 7.41
CA VAL A 544 1.67 -14.96 7.10
C VAL A 544 2.66 -14.00 6.42
N TYR A 545 2.18 -13.25 5.42
CA TYR A 545 2.97 -12.23 4.73
C TYR A 545 3.53 -11.20 5.72
N LEU A 546 2.69 -10.63 6.58
CA LEU A 546 3.09 -9.63 7.57
C LEU A 546 4.07 -10.20 8.60
N ALA A 547 3.79 -11.38 9.17
CA ALA A 547 4.65 -12.03 10.15
C ALA A 547 6.04 -12.35 9.56
N SER A 548 6.12 -12.75 8.29
CA SER A 548 7.40 -13.04 7.62
C SER A 548 8.29 -11.80 7.45
N ARG A 549 7.73 -10.58 7.55
CA ARG A 549 8.45 -9.30 7.46
C ARG A 549 8.79 -8.68 8.80
N GLY A 550 8.07 -9.04 9.87
CA GLY A 550 8.30 -8.52 11.22
C GLY A 550 9.41 -9.24 12.01
N GLY A 551 9.73 -10.48 11.65
CA GLY A 551 10.69 -11.31 12.39
C GLY A 551 12.14 -10.94 12.10
N GLY A 552 12.73 -9.97 12.82
CA GLY A 552 14.19 -9.81 13.05
C GLY A 552 15.17 -9.87 11.86
N ALA A 553 14.69 -9.79 10.63
CA ALA A 553 15.49 -9.89 9.40
C ALA A 553 16.01 -8.55 8.86
N ASP A 554 15.62 -7.45 9.48
CA ASP A 554 15.89 -6.08 9.00
C ASP A 554 16.99 -5.35 9.81
N SER A 555 17.80 -6.06 10.60
CA SER A 555 19.07 -5.49 11.07
C SER A 555 20.14 -5.71 10.00
N PRO A 556 20.88 -4.66 9.60
CA PRO A 556 21.87 -4.69 8.53
C PRO A 556 23.03 -5.65 8.81
#